data_57fb37187b441400227f6fedaf61a9c7
#
_entry.id   57fb37187b441400227f6fedaf61a9c7
#
_cell.length_a   1.000
_cell.length_b   1.000
_cell.length_c   1.000
_cell.angle_alpha   90.00
_cell.angle_beta   90.00
_cell.angle_gamma   90.00
#
_symmetry.space_group_name_H-M   'P 1'
#
loop_
_entity.id
_entity.type
_entity.pdbx_description
1 polymer ?
#
loop_
_entity_poly.entity_id
_entity_poly.type
_entity_poly.pdbx_seq_one_letter_code
_entity_poly.pdbx_strand_id
1 'polypeptide(L)'
;MRNLKFFLISFLFIFLIPFKSLSLIEVDITRGNLNPLPLAVSPLSIDEKSRKSFKGLLNKENIGLEISSIVENNLRTSGLFNPLNKDAFLQAPDIANLKPRFEDWNLIKAQALITGKVSFDDDKLRVEFRLWDVLAGKE
;
A
#
# COMPACT_ATOMS: atom_id res chain seq x y z
N MET A 1 -2.22 46.34 -37.29
CA MET A 1 -1.85 45.01 -37.74
C MET A 1 -0.70 44.37 -36.94
N ARG A 2 0.21 45.16 -36.36
CA ARG A 2 1.36 44.65 -35.57
C ARG A 2 0.92 43.98 -34.23
N ASN A 3 -0.07 44.54 -33.55
CA ASN A 3 -0.56 44.04 -32.26
C ASN A 3 -1.37 42.74 -32.40
N LEU A 4 -2.01 42.52 -33.56
CA LEU A 4 -2.77 41.30 -33.84
C LEU A 4 -1.85 40.08 -33.98
N LYS A 5 -0.66 40.24 -34.53
CA LYS A 5 0.36 39.16 -34.68
C LYS A 5 0.93 38.75 -33.32
N PHE A 6 1.14 39.69 -32.39
CA PHE A 6 1.58 39.39 -31.02
C PHE A 6 0.49 38.65 -30.23
N PHE A 7 -0.76 38.99 -30.44
CA PHE A 7 -1.90 38.31 -29.80
C PHE A 7 -2.05 36.86 -30.29
N LEU A 8 -1.86 36.64 -31.60
CA LEU A 8 -1.89 35.30 -32.19
C LEU A 8 -0.70 34.40 -31.73
N ILE A 9 0.48 34.98 -31.59
CA ILE A 9 1.67 34.25 -31.12
C ILE A 9 1.52 33.89 -29.62
N SER A 10 1.00 34.82 -28.80
CA SER A 10 0.73 34.57 -27.38
C SER A 10 -0.33 33.50 -27.18
N PHE A 11 -1.38 33.50 -28.02
CA PHE A 11 -2.44 32.47 -27.97
C PHE A 11 -1.93 31.08 -28.38
N LEU A 12 -1.01 31.01 -29.34
CA LEU A 12 -0.38 29.76 -29.77
C LEU A 12 0.50 29.15 -28.67
N PHE A 13 1.14 29.99 -27.85
CA PHE A 13 2.02 29.53 -26.76
C PHE A 13 1.26 28.88 -25.60
N ILE A 14 -0.02 29.23 -25.39
CA ILE A 14 -0.88 28.65 -24.34
C ILE A 14 -1.25 27.19 -24.70
N PHE A 15 -1.30 26.84 -25.99
CA PHE A 15 -1.62 25.47 -26.44
C PHE A 15 -0.43 24.49 -26.35
N LEU A 16 0.77 24.96 -26.06
CA LEU A 16 2.00 24.14 -25.95
C LEU A 16 2.29 23.65 -24.52
N ILE A 17 1.40 23.91 -23.55
CA ILE A 17 1.59 23.40 -22.20
C ILE A 17 1.25 21.92 -22.18
N PRO A 18 2.23 21.00 -21.97
CA PRO A 18 1.92 19.57 -21.87
C PRO A 18 1.12 19.33 -20.58
N PHE A 19 -0.14 18.94 -20.72
CA PHE A 19 -0.90 18.40 -19.62
C PHE A 19 -0.22 17.08 -19.20
N LYS A 20 0.29 17.04 -17.97
CA LYS A 20 0.75 15.77 -17.39
C LYS A 20 -0.47 14.88 -17.26
N SER A 21 -0.58 13.89 -18.13
CA SER A 21 -1.54 12.81 -18.01
C SER A 21 -1.22 12.05 -16.71
N LEU A 22 -2.12 12.12 -15.73
CA LEU A 22 -2.10 11.20 -14.61
C LEU A 22 -2.46 9.84 -15.18
N SER A 23 -1.46 8.97 -15.33
CA SER A 23 -1.69 7.58 -15.70
C SER A 23 -2.49 6.92 -14.57
N LEU A 24 -3.79 6.74 -14.79
CA LEU A 24 -4.57 5.79 -14.01
C LEU A 24 -3.98 4.39 -14.27
N ILE A 25 -3.80 3.61 -13.22
CA ILE A 25 -3.46 2.19 -13.36
C ILE A 25 -4.72 1.53 -13.95
N GLU A 26 -4.71 1.32 -15.26
CA GLU A 26 -5.76 0.58 -15.96
C GLU A 26 -5.48 -0.91 -15.79
N VAL A 27 -6.27 -1.58 -14.95
CA VAL A 27 -6.24 -3.05 -14.83
C VAL A 27 -7.06 -3.63 -15.96
N ASP A 28 -6.43 -4.02 -17.06
CA ASP A 28 -7.08 -4.71 -18.17
C ASP A 28 -7.34 -6.18 -17.77
N ILE A 29 -8.56 -6.47 -17.34
CA ILE A 29 -9.02 -7.80 -16.91
C ILE A 29 -9.33 -8.73 -18.11
N THR A 30 -9.21 -8.25 -19.34
CA THR A 30 -9.68 -8.98 -20.53
C THR A 30 -8.64 -9.94 -21.13
N ARG A 31 -7.41 -9.91 -20.67
CA ARG A 31 -6.37 -10.82 -21.16
C ARG A 31 -6.01 -11.84 -20.07
N GLY A 32 -6.33 -13.09 -20.31
CA GLY A 32 -6.12 -14.24 -19.42
C GLY A 32 -4.65 -14.58 -19.04
N ASN A 33 -3.79 -13.57 -18.99
CA ASN A 33 -2.42 -13.66 -18.51
C ASN A 33 -2.14 -12.49 -17.55
N LEU A 34 -2.93 -12.42 -16.48
CA LEU A 34 -2.69 -11.47 -15.41
C LEU A 34 -1.38 -11.86 -14.72
N ASN A 35 -0.38 -11.00 -14.82
CA ASN A 35 0.80 -11.11 -13.98
C ASN A 35 0.40 -10.58 -12.58
N PRO A 36 0.21 -11.44 -11.56
CA PRO A 36 -0.31 -11.00 -10.28
C PRO A 36 0.59 -9.93 -9.67
N LEU A 37 0.00 -8.86 -9.13
CA LEU A 37 0.71 -7.73 -8.56
C LEU A 37 1.55 -8.17 -7.35
N PRO A 38 2.89 -8.00 -7.35
CA PRO A 38 3.72 -8.28 -6.18
C PRO A 38 3.37 -7.34 -5.03
N LEU A 39 2.91 -7.92 -3.92
CA LEU A 39 2.39 -7.18 -2.77
C LEU A 39 3.04 -7.67 -1.48
N ALA A 40 3.46 -6.75 -0.62
CA ALA A 40 3.88 -7.07 0.73
C ALA A 40 2.71 -6.87 1.71
N VAL A 41 2.47 -7.86 2.58
CA VAL A 41 1.53 -7.76 3.70
C VAL A 41 2.32 -7.82 4.99
N SER A 42 2.61 -6.65 5.57
CA SER A 42 3.33 -6.58 6.84
C SER A 42 2.47 -7.16 7.98
N PRO A 43 3.06 -7.86 8.94
CA PRO A 43 2.36 -8.14 10.19
C PRO A 43 1.79 -6.84 10.77
N LEU A 44 0.58 -6.89 11.34
CA LEU A 44 -0.03 -5.69 11.92
C LEU A 44 0.67 -5.33 13.23
N SER A 45 0.94 -4.06 13.43
CA SER A 45 1.51 -3.55 14.68
C SER A 45 0.49 -3.65 15.82
N ILE A 46 0.96 -3.84 17.04
CA ILE A 46 0.15 -3.95 18.24
C ILE A 46 0.79 -3.10 19.33
N ASP A 47 0.04 -2.17 19.90
CA ASP A 47 0.54 -1.41 21.04
C ASP A 47 0.61 -2.27 22.32
N GLU A 48 1.43 -1.84 23.26
CA GLU A 48 1.72 -2.64 24.47
C GLU A 48 0.49 -2.85 25.36
N LYS A 49 -0.42 -1.87 25.45
CA LYS A 49 -1.68 -1.99 26.19
C LYS A 49 -2.55 -3.09 25.59
N SER A 50 -2.75 -3.05 24.28
CA SER A 50 -3.54 -4.04 23.54
C SER A 50 -2.90 -5.43 23.59
N ARG A 51 -1.57 -5.52 23.53
CA ARG A 51 -0.83 -6.79 23.65
C ARG A 51 -1.13 -7.50 24.96
N LYS A 52 -1.13 -6.77 26.09
CA LYS A 52 -1.48 -7.31 27.40
C LYS A 52 -2.94 -7.79 27.47
N SER A 53 -3.86 -7.03 26.88
CA SER A 53 -5.27 -7.41 26.79
C SER A 53 -5.47 -8.67 25.96
N PHE A 54 -4.83 -8.79 24.81
CA PHE A 54 -4.90 -9.99 23.97
C PHE A 54 -4.35 -11.23 24.66
N LYS A 55 -3.22 -11.09 25.35
CA LYS A 55 -2.62 -12.20 26.10
C LYS A 55 -3.55 -12.68 27.23
N GLY A 56 -4.18 -11.75 27.95
CA GLY A 56 -5.07 -12.06 29.05
C GLY A 56 -6.42 -12.63 28.62
N LEU A 57 -7.04 -12.08 27.57
CA LEU A 57 -8.41 -12.43 27.17
C LEU A 57 -8.46 -13.56 26.13
N LEU A 58 -7.52 -13.58 25.19
CA LEU A 58 -7.56 -14.47 24.04
C LEU A 58 -6.43 -15.51 24.03
N ASN A 59 -5.51 -15.44 24.99
CA ASN A 59 -4.29 -16.27 25.03
C ASN A 59 -3.50 -16.23 23.70
N LYS A 60 -3.52 -15.07 23.02
CA LYS A 60 -2.88 -14.89 21.71
C LYS A 60 -1.79 -13.83 21.80
N GLU A 61 -0.58 -14.23 21.44
CA GLU A 61 0.58 -13.33 21.44
C GLU A 61 0.82 -12.67 20.07
N ASN A 62 0.41 -13.32 19.00
CA ASN A 62 0.76 -12.96 17.61
C ASN A 62 -0.46 -12.60 16.75
N ILE A 63 -1.50 -11.98 17.34
CA ILE A 63 -2.75 -11.67 16.61
C ILE A 63 -2.51 -10.81 15.35
N GLY A 64 -1.55 -9.89 15.39
CA GLY A 64 -1.20 -9.08 14.23
C GLY A 64 -0.64 -9.89 13.06
N LEU A 65 0.15 -10.92 13.35
CA LEU A 65 0.65 -11.87 12.36
C LEU A 65 -0.49 -12.76 11.83
N GLU A 66 -1.37 -13.24 12.71
CA GLU A 66 -2.50 -14.09 12.31
C GLU A 66 -3.43 -13.34 11.34
N ILE A 67 -3.82 -12.10 11.68
CA ILE A 67 -4.69 -11.28 10.82
C ILE A 67 -4.00 -11.00 9.47
N SER A 68 -2.74 -10.61 9.48
CA SER A 68 -2.02 -10.35 8.24
C SER A 68 -1.90 -11.59 7.36
N SER A 69 -1.78 -12.78 7.95
CA SER A 69 -1.71 -14.04 7.23
C SER A 69 -3.05 -14.43 6.58
N ILE A 70 -4.17 -14.11 7.25
CA ILE A 70 -5.51 -14.28 6.66
C ILE A 70 -5.69 -13.36 5.46
N VAL A 71 -5.31 -12.09 5.59
CA VAL A 71 -5.36 -11.11 4.49
C VAL A 71 -4.50 -11.57 3.32
N GLU A 72 -3.27 -11.97 3.59
CA GLU A 72 -2.34 -12.50 2.58
C GLU A 72 -2.93 -13.68 1.82
N ASN A 73 -3.50 -14.66 2.54
CA ASN A 73 -4.09 -15.83 1.92
C ASN A 73 -5.28 -15.47 1.02
N ASN A 74 -6.15 -14.56 1.47
CA ASN A 74 -7.30 -14.10 0.68
C ASN A 74 -6.85 -13.36 -0.58
N LEU A 75 -5.84 -12.51 -0.49
CA LEU A 75 -5.28 -11.82 -1.64
C LEU A 75 -4.65 -12.79 -2.64
N ARG A 76 -3.90 -13.79 -2.16
CA ARG A 76 -3.32 -14.83 -3.02
C ARG A 76 -4.42 -15.63 -3.74
N THR A 77 -5.46 -16.00 -3.02
CA THR A 77 -6.57 -16.79 -3.58
C THR A 77 -7.36 -16.03 -4.64
N SER A 78 -7.37 -14.69 -4.60
CA SER A 78 -8.01 -13.86 -5.62
C SER A 78 -7.36 -14.00 -7.01
N GLY A 79 -6.10 -14.46 -7.08
CA GLY A 79 -5.32 -14.55 -8.32
C GLY A 79 -4.82 -13.21 -8.86
N LEU A 80 -5.22 -12.09 -8.26
CA LEU A 80 -4.82 -10.74 -8.69
C LEU A 80 -3.51 -10.28 -8.05
N PHE A 81 -3.13 -10.86 -6.92
CA PHE A 81 -1.97 -10.47 -6.13
C PHE A 81 -1.02 -11.66 -5.91
N ASN A 82 0.27 -11.33 -5.85
CA ASN A 82 1.33 -12.27 -5.48
C ASN A 82 1.97 -11.78 -4.17
N PRO A 83 1.46 -12.21 -3.00
CA PRO A 83 2.03 -11.83 -1.72
C PRO A 83 3.47 -12.35 -1.57
N LEU A 84 4.36 -11.44 -1.17
CA LEU A 84 5.77 -11.71 -0.95
C LEU A 84 6.03 -12.43 0.37
N ASN A 85 7.13 -13.21 0.43
CA ASN A 85 7.52 -13.89 1.66
C ASN A 85 7.92 -12.88 2.75
N LYS A 86 7.36 -13.02 3.94
CA LYS A 86 7.64 -12.17 5.10
C LYS A 86 9.10 -12.21 5.57
N ASP A 87 9.80 -13.32 5.30
CA ASP A 87 11.22 -13.46 5.63
C ASP A 87 12.12 -12.47 4.87
N ALA A 88 11.63 -11.94 3.76
CA ALA A 88 12.33 -10.92 2.98
C ALA A 88 12.14 -9.49 3.51
N PHE A 89 11.28 -9.27 4.49
CA PHE A 89 10.94 -7.94 4.96
C PHE A 89 12.07 -7.32 5.80
N LEU A 90 12.50 -6.13 5.41
CA LEU A 90 13.62 -5.42 6.05
C LEU A 90 13.17 -4.47 7.16
N GLN A 91 11.88 -4.16 7.23
CA GLN A 91 11.32 -3.26 8.24
C GLN A 91 10.45 -3.99 9.25
N ALA A 92 10.60 -3.59 10.52
CA ALA A 92 9.70 -4.03 11.58
C ALA A 92 8.28 -3.46 11.35
N PRO A 93 7.21 -4.20 11.74
CA PRO A 93 5.82 -3.80 11.52
C PRO A 93 5.46 -2.42 12.08
N ASP A 94 5.96 -2.07 13.27
CA ASP A 94 5.69 -0.78 13.92
C ASP A 94 6.24 0.39 13.10
N ILE A 95 7.45 0.26 12.57
CA ILE A 95 8.09 1.26 11.73
C ILE A 95 7.37 1.39 10.40
N ALA A 96 7.09 0.26 9.74
CA ALA A 96 6.38 0.23 8.46
C ALA A 96 4.99 0.85 8.54
N ASN A 97 4.27 0.66 9.66
CA ASN A 97 2.95 1.23 9.86
C ASN A 97 2.95 2.76 10.04
N LEU A 98 4.01 3.33 10.64
CA LEU A 98 4.12 4.78 10.85
C LEU A 98 4.54 5.50 9.56
N LYS A 99 5.64 5.07 8.97
CA LYS A 99 6.19 5.61 7.73
C LYS A 99 7.08 4.58 7.06
N PRO A 100 6.60 3.90 6.01
CA PRO A 100 7.41 2.95 5.27
C PRO A 100 8.63 3.62 4.64
N ARG A 101 9.78 2.94 4.70
CA ARG A 101 10.92 3.26 3.84
C ARG A 101 10.72 2.53 2.51
N PHE A 102 10.15 3.21 1.53
CA PHE A 102 9.76 2.62 0.26
C PHE A 102 10.91 1.97 -0.51
N GLU A 103 12.13 2.47 -0.30
CA GLU A 103 13.35 1.89 -0.89
C GLU A 103 13.55 0.43 -0.47
N ASP A 104 13.35 0.10 0.81
CA ASP A 104 13.47 -1.27 1.34
C ASP A 104 12.45 -2.21 0.70
N TRP A 105 11.22 -1.73 0.51
CA TRP A 105 10.16 -2.50 -0.12
C TRP A 105 10.38 -2.66 -1.63
N ASN A 106 10.94 -1.66 -2.28
CA ASN A 106 11.29 -1.73 -3.69
C ASN A 106 12.45 -2.72 -3.95
N LEU A 107 13.41 -2.83 -3.03
CA LEU A 107 14.49 -3.83 -3.11
C LEU A 107 13.96 -5.26 -3.23
N ILE A 108 12.91 -5.58 -2.49
CA ILE A 108 12.26 -6.90 -2.54
C ILE A 108 11.19 -7.00 -3.64
N LYS A 109 11.11 -6.01 -4.55
CA LYS A 109 10.20 -5.95 -5.69
C LYS A 109 8.72 -5.84 -5.31
N ALA A 110 8.38 -5.36 -4.13
CA ALA A 110 7.01 -5.01 -3.81
C ALA A 110 6.57 -3.80 -4.64
N GLN A 111 5.40 -3.88 -5.26
CA GLN A 111 4.75 -2.74 -5.92
C GLN A 111 3.73 -2.08 -5.02
N ALA A 112 3.12 -2.86 -4.15
CA ALA A 112 2.22 -2.37 -3.11
C ALA A 112 2.61 -2.94 -1.75
N LEU A 113 2.25 -2.21 -0.68
CA LEU A 113 2.48 -2.62 0.69
C LEU A 113 1.22 -2.38 1.52
N ILE A 114 0.78 -3.42 2.23
CA ILE A 114 -0.24 -3.30 3.26
C ILE A 114 0.43 -3.28 4.62
N THR A 115 0.16 -2.24 5.39
CA THR A 115 0.50 -2.12 6.80
C THR A 115 -0.77 -1.94 7.61
N GLY A 116 -0.66 -1.99 8.93
CA GLY A 116 -1.82 -1.74 9.77
C GLY A 116 -1.52 -1.89 11.24
N LYS A 117 -2.57 -1.66 12.02
CA LYS A 117 -2.52 -1.73 13.48
C LYS A 117 -3.71 -2.51 14.01
N VAL A 118 -3.46 -3.28 15.05
CA VAL A 118 -4.51 -3.93 15.86
C VAL A 118 -4.50 -3.27 17.23
N SER A 119 -5.66 -2.87 17.68
CA SER A 119 -5.86 -2.33 19.02
C SER A 119 -7.07 -2.93 19.68
N PHE A 120 -7.09 -2.93 21.02
CA PHE A 120 -8.19 -3.40 21.82
C PHE A 120 -8.61 -2.28 22.77
N ASP A 121 -9.82 -1.80 22.59
CA ASP A 121 -10.36 -0.68 23.35
C ASP A 121 -11.83 -0.94 23.69
N ASP A 122 -12.20 -0.73 24.95
CA ASP A 122 -13.55 -0.95 25.48
C ASP A 122 -14.20 -2.29 25.04
N ASP A 123 -13.46 -3.39 25.21
CA ASP A 123 -13.86 -4.75 24.79
C ASP A 123 -14.11 -4.91 23.28
N LYS A 124 -13.62 -3.98 22.47
CA LYS A 124 -13.72 -4.03 21.02
C LYS A 124 -12.37 -4.20 20.35
N LEU A 125 -12.29 -5.13 19.42
CA LEU A 125 -11.16 -5.27 18.51
C LEU A 125 -11.28 -4.24 17.40
N ARG A 126 -10.26 -3.40 17.25
CA ARG A 126 -10.12 -2.49 16.12
C ARG A 126 -8.96 -2.93 15.26
N VAL A 127 -9.20 -3.07 13.97
CA VAL A 127 -8.17 -3.37 12.97
C VAL A 127 -8.16 -2.26 11.94
N GLU A 128 -7.02 -1.66 11.74
CA GLU A 128 -6.80 -0.55 10.80
C GLU A 128 -5.80 -1.02 9.75
N PHE A 129 -6.08 -0.73 8.48
CA PHE A 129 -5.19 -1.03 7.37
C PHE A 129 -4.83 0.23 6.61
N ARG A 130 -3.64 0.24 6.02
CA ARG A 130 -3.16 1.23 5.07
C ARG A 130 -2.58 0.52 3.87
N LEU A 131 -2.93 1.02 2.69
CA LEU A 131 -2.38 0.55 1.43
C LEU A 131 -1.44 1.63 0.89
N TRP A 132 -0.21 1.23 0.58
CA TRP A 132 0.81 2.11 0.07
C TRP A 132 1.19 1.70 -1.35
N ASP A 133 1.28 2.66 -2.24
CA ASP A 133 1.94 2.51 -3.53
C ASP A 133 3.45 2.67 -3.31
N VAL A 134 4.19 1.57 -3.41
CA VAL A 134 5.64 1.55 -3.15
C VAL A 134 6.39 2.33 -4.20
N LEU A 135 5.95 2.28 -5.46
CA LEU A 135 6.61 2.97 -6.57
C LEU A 135 6.37 4.48 -6.53
N ALA A 136 5.17 4.89 -6.16
CA ALA A 136 4.83 6.30 -6.01
C ALA A 136 5.26 6.89 -4.65
N GLY A 137 5.59 6.05 -3.67
CA GLY A 137 6.01 6.47 -2.33
C GLY A 137 4.91 7.19 -1.54
N LYS A 138 3.66 6.76 -1.68
CA LYS A 138 2.48 7.38 -1.06
C LYS A 138 1.41 6.36 -0.65
N GLU A 139 0.54 6.79 0.29
CA GLU A 139 -0.69 6.09 0.67
C GLU A 139 -1.80 6.31 -0.36
#